data_817fd63ac4b946ab52fbe47ea6683ed0
#
_entry.id   817fd63ac4b946ab52fbe47ea6683ed0
#
_cell.length_a   1.000
_cell.length_b   1.000
_cell.length_c   1.000
_cell.angle_alpha   90.00
_cell.angle_beta   90.00
_cell.angle_gamma   90.00
#
_symmetry.space_group_name_H-M   'P 1'
#
loop_
_entity.id
_entity.type
_entity.pdbx_description
1 polymer ?
#
loop_
_entity_poly.entity_id
_entity_poly.type
_entity_poly.pdbx_seq_one_letter_code
_entity_poly.pdbx_strand_id
1 'polypeptide(L)'
;FKSKRCLIPWTEFFEHGWYFKVRESAVSAFAGLWQSWTDLESGLSLETCTIITCPANELVEQYHPKKRMPVILDDAESHRRWLDSDVVERPAIDDLISPFPASRMEHWKVNV
;
A
#
# COMPACT_ATOMS: atom_id res chain seq x y z
N PHE A 1 -7.50 11.98 -4.98
CA PHE A 1 -6.13 11.50 -4.74
C PHE A 1 -5.17 11.79 -5.89
N LYS A 2 -5.60 12.57 -6.83
CA LYS A 2 -4.92 12.77 -8.12
C LYS A 2 -3.47 13.23 -8.00
N SER A 3 -3.22 14.20 -7.14
CA SER A 3 -1.90 14.87 -7.03
C SER A 3 -1.18 14.60 -5.72
N LYS A 4 -1.74 13.77 -4.84
CA LYS A 4 -1.17 13.52 -3.50
C LYS A 4 -0.86 12.05 -3.27
N ARG A 5 -0.39 11.39 -4.32
CA ARG A 5 0.03 9.99 -4.22
C ARG A 5 1.45 9.92 -3.70
N CYS A 6 1.72 8.87 -2.93
CA CYS A 6 3.04 8.59 -2.37
C CYS A 6 3.29 7.09 -2.32
N LEU A 7 4.52 6.73 -2.04
CA LEU A 7 4.91 5.36 -1.78
C LEU A 7 5.24 5.24 -0.30
N ILE A 8 4.76 4.19 0.34
CA ILE A 8 5.03 3.91 1.74
C ILE A 8 5.91 2.66 1.79
N PRO A 9 7.21 2.79 2.08
CA PRO A 9 8.10 1.64 2.13
C PRO A 9 7.78 0.74 3.33
N TRP A 10 7.91 -0.57 3.12
CA TRP A 10 7.65 -1.55 4.18
C TRP A 10 8.51 -2.80 3.98
N THR A 11 8.70 -3.54 5.06
CA THR A 11 9.44 -4.80 5.05
C THR A 11 8.52 -5.99 5.27
N GLU A 12 7.62 -5.90 6.22
CA GLU A 12 6.56 -6.86 6.46
C GLU A 12 5.32 -6.15 7.00
N PHE A 13 4.14 -6.77 6.84
CA PHE A 13 2.95 -6.27 7.49
C PHE A 13 2.27 -7.38 8.29
N PHE A 14 1.51 -6.97 9.29
CA PHE A 14 0.91 -7.86 10.27
C PHE A 14 -0.62 -7.86 10.14
N GLU A 15 -1.21 -9.06 10.07
CA GLU A 15 -2.65 -9.25 10.06
C GLU A 15 -3.03 -10.46 10.92
N HIS A 16 -3.79 -10.23 11.98
CA HIS A 16 -4.38 -11.29 12.81
C HIS A 16 -3.44 -12.42 13.23
N GLY A 17 -2.25 -12.05 13.70
CA GLY A 17 -1.29 -13.02 14.19
C GLY A 17 -0.32 -13.54 13.14
N TRP A 18 -0.38 -13.03 11.93
CA TRP A 18 0.48 -13.44 10.83
C TRP A 18 1.24 -12.28 10.24
N TYR A 19 2.51 -12.50 9.92
CA TYR A 19 3.33 -11.58 9.15
C TYR A 19 3.33 -11.98 7.69
N PHE A 20 3.40 -10.97 6.82
CA PHE A 20 3.47 -11.15 5.38
C PHE A 20 4.60 -10.30 4.82
N LYS A 21 5.28 -10.81 3.81
CA LYS A 21 6.30 -10.05 3.08
C LYS A 21 6.34 -10.51 1.61
N VAL A 22 6.99 -9.69 0.76
CA VAL A 22 7.24 -10.05 -0.63
C VAL A 22 8.50 -10.91 -0.68
N ARG A 23 8.43 -12.04 -1.39
CA ARG A 23 9.59 -12.91 -1.57
C ARG A 23 10.72 -12.17 -2.27
N GLU A 24 11.94 -12.44 -1.85
CA GLU A 24 13.14 -11.91 -2.48
C GLU A 24 13.25 -10.38 -2.51
N SER A 25 12.40 -9.69 -1.77
CA SER A 25 12.45 -8.24 -1.61
C SER A 25 12.69 -7.89 -0.16
N ALA A 26 13.78 -7.17 0.12
CA ALA A 26 14.04 -6.69 1.47
C ALA A 26 13.07 -5.57 1.86
N VAL A 27 12.75 -4.69 0.90
CA VAL A 27 11.84 -3.58 1.09
C VAL A 27 10.91 -3.49 -0.12
N SER A 28 9.63 -3.36 0.11
CA SER A 28 8.65 -3.12 -0.93
C SER A 28 7.94 -1.80 -0.65
N ALA A 29 6.92 -1.45 -1.43
CA ALA A 29 6.17 -0.22 -1.23
C ALA A 29 4.66 -0.47 -1.32
N PHE A 30 3.91 0.27 -0.51
CA PHE A 30 2.45 0.36 -0.65
C PHE A 30 2.10 1.61 -1.45
N ALA A 31 1.05 1.52 -2.24
CA ALA A 31 0.44 2.71 -2.84
C ALA A 31 -0.23 3.51 -1.73
N GLY A 32 0.13 4.76 -1.60
CA GLY A 32 -0.40 5.61 -0.55
C GLY A 32 -0.90 6.95 -1.07
N LEU A 33 -1.67 7.62 -0.22
CA LEU A 33 -2.09 9.00 -0.39
C LEU A 33 -1.61 9.79 0.80
N TRP A 34 -1.29 11.06 0.58
CA TRP A 34 -0.91 11.95 1.67
C TRP A 34 -1.69 13.25 1.60
N GLN A 35 -1.81 13.92 2.72
CA GLN A 35 -2.39 15.26 2.77
C GLN A 35 -1.75 16.07 3.89
N SER A 36 -1.81 17.39 3.74
CA SER A 36 -1.36 18.33 4.74
C SER A 36 -2.58 19.06 5.30
N TRP A 37 -2.60 19.22 6.60
CA TRP A 37 -3.65 19.97 7.30
C TRP A 37 -3.00 21.01 8.20
N THR A 38 -3.52 22.21 8.16
CA THR A 38 -3.00 23.31 8.98
C THR A 38 -4.07 23.77 9.95
N ASP A 39 -3.72 23.81 11.24
CA ASP A 39 -4.59 24.34 12.27
C ASP A 39 -4.58 25.88 12.17
N LEU A 40 -5.74 26.45 11.93
CA LEU A 40 -5.87 27.89 11.74
C LEU A 40 -5.61 28.67 13.05
N GLU A 41 -5.77 28.07 14.20
CA GLU A 41 -5.54 28.73 15.47
C GLU A 41 -4.06 28.76 15.85
N SER A 42 -3.37 27.64 15.72
CA SER A 42 -1.96 27.52 16.12
C SER A 42 -0.98 27.80 15.00
N GLY A 43 -1.42 27.68 13.75
CA GLY A 43 -0.54 27.73 12.59
C GLY A 43 0.28 26.47 12.37
N LEU A 44 0.08 25.44 13.19
CA LEU A 44 0.79 24.17 13.05
C LEU A 44 0.22 23.35 11.89
N SER A 45 1.12 22.73 11.13
CA SER A 45 0.75 21.84 10.04
C SER A 45 0.98 20.38 10.43
N LEU A 46 0.05 19.52 10.00
CA LEU A 46 0.15 18.07 10.18
C LEU A 46 0.08 17.41 8.82
N GLU A 47 1.05 16.54 8.54
CA GLU A 47 1.04 15.73 7.33
C GLU A 47 0.67 14.30 7.69
N THR A 48 -0.28 13.73 6.95
CA THR A 48 -0.75 12.36 7.16
C THR A 48 -0.70 11.57 5.87
N CYS A 49 -0.61 10.25 5.99
CA CYS A 49 -0.69 9.37 4.83
C CYS A 49 -1.63 8.20 5.12
N THR A 50 -2.16 7.63 4.04
CA THR A 50 -3.10 6.50 4.09
C THR A 50 -2.67 5.47 3.06
N ILE A 51 -2.72 4.19 3.45
CA ILE A 51 -2.47 3.08 2.55
C ILE A 51 -3.73 2.79 1.74
N ILE A 52 -3.59 2.68 0.42
CA ILE A 52 -4.69 2.25 -0.45
C ILE A 52 -4.83 0.74 -0.33
N THR A 53 -6.07 0.27 -0.20
CA THR A 53 -6.37 -1.17 -0.13
C THR A 53 -7.12 -1.65 -1.35
N CYS A 54 -7.08 -2.96 -1.57
CA CYS A 54 -7.80 -3.64 -2.63
C CYS A 54 -8.35 -4.97 -2.07
N PRO A 55 -9.18 -5.70 -2.81
CA PRO A 55 -9.57 -7.05 -2.40
C PRO A 55 -8.34 -7.93 -2.18
N ALA A 56 -8.36 -8.74 -1.14
CA ALA A 56 -7.21 -9.59 -0.80
C ALA A 56 -7.02 -10.70 -1.83
N ASN A 57 -5.75 -11.08 -2.06
CA ASN A 57 -5.45 -12.28 -2.81
C ASN A 57 -5.82 -13.53 -1.98
N GLU A 58 -5.70 -14.71 -2.58
CA GLU A 58 -6.12 -15.97 -1.93
C GLU A 58 -5.33 -16.30 -0.66
N LEU A 59 -4.13 -15.75 -0.50
CA LEU A 59 -3.34 -15.96 0.71
C LEU A 59 -3.82 -15.07 1.85
N VAL A 60 -3.87 -13.76 1.63
CA VAL A 60 -4.23 -12.79 2.67
C VAL A 60 -5.70 -12.93 3.07
N GLU A 61 -6.56 -13.30 2.11
CA GLU A 61 -7.99 -13.49 2.36
C GLU A 61 -8.26 -14.48 3.49
N GLN A 62 -7.39 -15.46 3.70
CA GLN A 62 -7.55 -16.46 4.75
C GLN A 62 -7.46 -15.86 6.14
N TYR A 63 -6.77 -14.74 6.29
CA TYR A 63 -6.44 -14.18 7.60
C TYR A 63 -7.07 -12.82 7.87
N HIS A 64 -7.50 -12.11 6.83
CA HIS A 64 -8.10 -10.78 7.00
C HIS A 64 -9.63 -10.88 7.03
N PRO A 65 -10.29 -10.47 8.14
CA PRO A 65 -11.74 -10.66 8.29
C PRO A 65 -12.58 -9.93 7.24
N LYS A 66 -12.10 -8.80 6.74
CA LYS A 66 -12.78 -8.02 5.70
C LYS A 66 -12.29 -8.36 4.29
N LYS A 67 -11.39 -9.32 4.17
CA LYS A 67 -10.82 -9.77 2.89
C LYS A 67 -10.24 -8.63 2.06
N ARG A 68 -9.46 -7.76 2.72
CA ARG A 68 -8.75 -6.64 2.10
C ARG A 68 -7.26 -6.77 2.32
N MET A 69 -6.48 -6.14 1.47
CA MET A 69 -5.03 -6.08 1.62
C MET A 69 -4.50 -4.74 1.10
N PRO A 70 -3.30 -4.31 1.57
CA PRO A 70 -2.66 -3.14 0.99
C PRO A 70 -2.34 -3.36 -0.49
N VAL A 71 -2.40 -2.29 -1.27
CA VAL A 71 -1.93 -2.32 -2.66
C VAL A 71 -0.40 -2.30 -2.63
N ILE A 72 0.22 -3.36 -3.13
CA ILE A 72 1.67 -3.54 -3.13
C ILE A 72 2.22 -3.21 -4.51
N LEU A 73 3.19 -2.29 -4.57
CA LEU A 73 3.89 -1.89 -5.78
C LEU A 73 5.36 -2.23 -5.61
N ASP A 74 5.83 -3.27 -6.29
CA ASP A 74 7.15 -3.84 -6.04
C ASP A 74 8.18 -3.61 -7.15
N ASP A 75 7.83 -2.93 -8.24
CA ASP A 75 8.75 -2.67 -9.33
C ASP A 75 8.85 -1.18 -9.66
N ALA A 76 9.94 -0.81 -10.34
CA ALA A 76 10.23 0.58 -10.66
C ALA A 76 9.18 1.21 -11.58
N GLU A 77 8.62 0.43 -12.50
CA GLU A 77 7.59 0.95 -13.41
C GLU A 77 6.31 1.30 -12.68
N SER A 78 5.83 0.43 -11.79
CA SER A 78 4.63 0.71 -11.01
C SER A 78 4.84 1.92 -10.09
N HIS A 79 6.03 2.05 -9.50
CA HIS A 79 6.37 3.21 -8.69
C HIS A 79 6.31 4.49 -9.51
N ARG A 80 6.92 4.49 -10.68
CA ARG A 80 6.92 5.65 -11.56
C ARG A 80 5.50 6.05 -11.99
N ARG A 81 4.70 5.08 -12.36
CA ARG A 81 3.31 5.34 -12.78
C ARG A 81 2.45 5.89 -11.63
N TRP A 82 2.61 5.33 -10.44
CA TRP A 82 1.85 5.77 -9.27
C TRP A 82 2.21 7.20 -8.88
N LEU A 83 3.48 7.56 -8.98
CA LEU A 83 3.97 8.88 -8.59
C LEU A 83 3.84 9.93 -9.69
N ASP A 84 3.44 9.57 -10.91
CA ASP A 84 3.38 10.48 -12.04
C ASP A 84 2.25 11.50 -11.83
N SER A 85 2.62 12.76 -11.57
CA SER A 85 1.66 13.84 -11.31
C SER A 85 0.85 14.24 -12.54
N ASP A 86 1.30 13.87 -13.73
CA ASP A 86 0.55 14.13 -14.97
C ASP A 86 -0.60 13.14 -15.15
N VAL A 87 -0.57 12.01 -14.45
CA VAL A 87 -1.65 11.03 -14.47
C VAL A 87 -2.69 11.45 -13.43
N VAL A 88 -3.78 12.04 -13.89
CA VAL A 88 -4.83 12.56 -13.01
C VAL A 88 -6.13 11.78 -13.10
N GLU A 89 -6.26 10.88 -14.06
CA GLU A 89 -7.45 10.07 -14.23
C GLU A 89 -7.23 8.66 -13.73
N ARG A 90 -8.18 8.19 -12.95
CA ARG A 90 -8.10 6.88 -12.32
C ARG A 90 -7.94 5.71 -13.29
N PRO A 91 -8.64 5.67 -14.43
CA PRO A 91 -8.47 4.56 -15.38
C PRO A 91 -7.02 4.31 -15.82
N ALA A 92 -6.19 5.35 -15.83
CA ALA A 92 -4.79 5.22 -16.23
C ALA A 92 -3.94 4.46 -15.21
N ILE A 93 -4.42 4.26 -13.98
CA ILE A 93 -3.69 3.60 -12.90
C ILE A 93 -4.50 2.49 -12.21
N ASP A 94 -5.72 2.20 -12.68
CA ASP A 94 -6.57 1.19 -12.06
C ASP A 94 -5.94 -0.20 -12.03
N ASP A 95 -5.15 -0.54 -13.02
CA ASP A 95 -4.44 -1.82 -13.04
C ASP A 95 -3.42 -1.96 -11.90
N LEU A 96 -2.95 -0.85 -11.34
CA LEU A 96 -2.04 -0.87 -10.19
C LEU A 96 -2.78 -1.20 -8.90
N ILE A 97 -4.08 -0.90 -8.84
CA ILE A 97 -4.91 -1.13 -7.66
C ILE A 97 -5.52 -2.53 -7.75
N SER A 98 -4.65 -3.52 -7.66
CA SER A 98 -5.05 -4.92 -7.79
C SER A 98 -4.27 -5.77 -6.78
N PRO A 99 -4.80 -6.96 -6.42
CA PRO A 99 -4.12 -7.83 -5.47
C PRO A 99 -2.74 -8.25 -5.98
N PHE A 100 -1.73 -8.15 -5.11
CA PHE A 100 -0.39 -8.63 -5.43
C PHE A 100 -0.44 -10.16 -5.52
N PRO A 101 0.30 -10.79 -6.47
CA PRO A 101 0.27 -12.24 -6.61
C PRO A 101 0.68 -12.98 -5.32
N ALA A 102 -0.18 -13.84 -4.83
CA ALA A 102 0.09 -14.60 -3.61
C ALA A 102 1.34 -15.47 -3.73
N SER A 103 1.64 -15.97 -4.94
CA SER A 103 2.83 -16.79 -5.20
C SER A 103 4.14 -16.05 -4.95
N ARG A 104 4.12 -14.73 -4.94
CA ARG A 104 5.29 -13.89 -4.69
C ARG A 104 5.37 -13.42 -3.23
N MET A 105 4.47 -13.90 -2.37
CA MET A 105 4.46 -13.55 -0.96
C MET A 105 4.85 -14.74 -0.10
N GLU A 106 5.42 -14.45 1.05
CA GLU A 106 5.62 -15.42 2.10
C GLU A 106 4.99 -14.92 3.40
N HIS A 107 4.65 -15.84 4.28
CA HIS A 107 3.99 -15.51 5.53
C HIS A 107 4.42 -16.44 6.64
N TRP A 108 4.32 -15.98 7.87
CA TRP A 108 4.62 -16.82 9.04
C TRP A 108 3.81 -16.33 10.23
N LYS A 109 3.53 -17.27 11.13
CA LYS A 109 2.79 -16.98 12.33
C LYS A 109 3.69 -16.28 13.36
N VAL A 110 3.14 -15.29 14.05
CA VAL A 110 3.86 -14.64 15.14
C VAL A 110 4.03 -15.60 16.30
N ASN A 111 5.27 -15.75 16.75
CA ASN A 111 5.58 -16.52 17.95
C ASN A 111 5.60 -15.58 19.13
N VAL A 112 4.64 -15.72 20.01
CA VAL A 112 4.55 -14.93 21.23
C VAL A 112 4.69 -15.82 22.43
#